data_f224caf319da135f5025addc40e0e457
#
_entry.id   f224caf319da135f5025addc40e0e457
#
_cell.length_a   1.000
_cell.length_b   1.000
_cell.length_c   1.000
_cell.angle_alpha   90.00
_cell.angle_beta   90.00
_cell.angle_gamma   90.00
#
_symmetry.space_group_name_H-M   'P 1'
#
loop_
_entity.id
_entity.type
_entity.pdbx_description
1 polymer ?
#
loop_
_entity_poly.entity_id
_entity_poly.type
_entity_poly.pdbx_seq_one_letter_code
_entity_poly.pdbx_strand_id
1 'polypeptide(L)'
;IPAQSAGIISKILVSEGSTVKVGEVIAQFSQGGEATTSQSSKEKKEETSAPSSKAVEEPKLEKRADNQQKNSEQTLSNFDEPTDKEGERSVPMSKLRQTIARRLKDAQNTAAILTTFNEVDMTAIMALRKKQQAAFQKKHGVKLGIMSFFVKACVQVLKELPEINSEIFEDKIIYKNYFDIGVAIGSEKGLVVPIIRNAENLTNAEIEKNIIDLATKANTNKLAMKDLSGGTFSITNGGVYGSMMSTPIINPPQSAILGMHSIIERPIAVKNKVVIRPMMYTALSYDHRLIDGKQAVTFLVRLKEILEDPKVD
;
A
#
# COMPACT_ATOMS: atom_id res chain seq x y z
N ILE A 1 -18.11 -0.18 20.38
CA ILE A 1 -18.99 1.00 20.57
C ILE A 1 -19.00 1.29 22.07
N PRO A 2 -18.51 2.43 22.55
CA PRO A 2 -18.55 2.76 23.97
C PRO A 2 -19.98 3.05 24.39
N ALA A 3 -20.36 2.59 25.60
CA ALA A 3 -21.66 2.92 26.17
C ALA A 3 -21.70 4.42 26.57
N GLN A 4 -22.82 5.10 26.32
CA GLN A 4 -22.99 6.52 26.63
C GLN A 4 -23.18 6.82 28.15
N SER A 5 -23.43 5.79 28.94
CA SER A 5 -23.59 5.88 30.40
C SER A 5 -23.25 4.56 31.09
N ALA A 6 -22.94 4.61 32.39
CA ALA A 6 -22.71 3.44 33.20
C ALA A 6 -24.03 2.69 33.46
N GLY A 7 -24.04 1.35 33.30
CA GLY A 7 -25.21 0.49 33.51
C GLY A 7 -24.85 -0.99 33.37
N ILE A 8 -25.83 -1.86 33.66
CA ILE A 8 -25.68 -3.30 33.53
C ILE A 8 -26.43 -3.76 32.26
N ILE A 9 -25.77 -4.52 31.39
CA ILE A 9 -26.40 -5.11 30.21
C ILE A 9 -27.44 -6.15 30.66
N SER A 10 -28.71 -5.89 30.38
CA SER A 10 -29.82 -6.75 30.78
C SER A 10 -30.13 -7.80 29.68
N LYS A 11 -29.90 -7.49 28.43
CA LYS A 11 -30.16 -8.42 27.31
C LYS A 11 -29.32 -8.06 26.10
N ILE A 12 -28.68 -9.06 25.49
CA ILE A 12 -28.02 -8.95 24.18
C ILE A 12 -29.02 -9.40 23.12
N LEU A 13 -29.26 -8.56 22.10
CA LEU A 13 -30.28 -8.82 21.06
C LEU A 13 -29.69 -9.35 19.76
N VAL A 14 -28.36 -9.20 19.57
CA VAL A 14 -27.68 -9.58 18.32
C VAL A 14 -26.49 -10.46 18.65
N SER A 15 -26.34 -11.59 17.97
CA SER A 15 -25.24 -12.54 18.19
C SER A 15 -23.91 -12.01 17.64
N GLU A 16 -22.80 -12.48 18.22
CA GLU A 16 -21.45 -12.13 17.80
C GLU A 16 -21.22 -12.47 16.31
N GLY A 17 -20.63 -11.53 15.56
CA GLY A 17 -20.37 -11.69 14.13
C GLY A 17 -21.52 -11.29 13.20
N SER A 18 -22.68 -10.87 13.71
CA SER A 18 -23.80 -10.37 12.91
C SER A 18 -23.54 -8.94 12.40
N THR A 19 -23.97 -8.64 11.18
CA THR A 19 -23.92 -7.28 10.63
C THR A 19 -25.19 -6.53 11.02
N VAL A 20 -25.05 -5.41 11.70
CA VAL A 20 -26.16 -4.55 12.15
C VAL A 20 -26.15 -3.22 11.40
N LYS A 21 -27.32 -2.62 11.22
CA LYS A 21 -27.44 -1.27 10.62
C LYS A 21 -27.15 -0.20 11.66
N VAL A 22 -26.65 0.96 11.21
CA VAL A 22 -26.43 2.12 12.08
C VAL A 22 -27.76 2.57 12.68
N GLY A 23 -27.84 2.61 14.03
CA GLY A 23 -29.07 2.92 14.78
C GLY A 23 -29.86 1.69 15.25
N GLU A 24 -29.46 0.48 14.92
CA GLU A 24 -30.09 -0.75 15.38
C GLU A 24 -29.71 -1.07 16.83
N VAL A 25 -30.67 -1.45 17.66
CA VAL A 25 -30.47 -1.76 19.08
C VAL A 25 -29.80 -3.13 19.21
N ILE A 26 -28.53 -3.15 19.61
CA ILE A 26 -27.73 -4.37 19.76
C ILE A 26 -27.79 -4.98 21.14
N ALA A 27 -28.07 -4.19 22.17
CA ALA A 27 -28.23 -4.63 23.56
C ALA A 27 -29.12 -3.66 24.33
N GLN A 28 -29.78 -4.14 25.38
CA GLN A 28 -30.51 -3.33 26.35
C GLN A 28 -29.73 -3.28 27.65
N PHE A 29 -29.65 -2.08 28.28
CA PHE A 29 -29.07 -1.92 29.58
C PHE A 29 -30.02 -1.18 30.52
N SER A 30 -29.96 -1.51 31.81
CA SER A 30 -30.72 -0.83 32.85
C SER A 30 -29.83 0.13 33.65
N GLN A 31 -30.28 1.39 33.83
CA GLN A 31 -29.68 2.32 34.77
C GLN A 31 -30.26 2.01 36.17
N GLY A 32 -29.37 1.72 37.11
CA GLY A 32 -29.74 1.63 38.52
C GLY A 32 -29.69 0.20 39.10
N GLY A 33 -28.67 -0.07 39.85
CA GLY A 33 -28.50 -1.20 40.73
C GLY A 33 -27.30 -0.93 41.62
N GLU A 34 -27.55 -0.56 42.88
CA GLU A 34 -26.54 -0.36 43.91
C GLU A 34 -25.71 -1.64 44.07
N ALA A 35 -24.42 -1.52 43.95
CA ALA A 35 -23.46 -2.54 44.37
C ALA A 35 -22.81 -2.06 45.65
N THR A 36 -23.11 -2.77 46.70
CA THR A 36 -22.61 -2.64 48.06
C THR A 36 -21.08 -2.76 48.13
N THR A 37 -20.50 -1.73 48.71
CA THR A 37 -19.37 -1.56 49.65
C THR A 37 -18.29 -2.63 49.80
N SER A 38 -17.02 -2.21 49.69
CA SER A 38 -16.10 -2.18 50.88
C SER A 38 -14.90 -1.24 50.61
N GLN A 39 -14.88 -0.22 51.33
CA GLN A 39 -13.92 0.49 52.19
C GLN A 39 -12.41 0.24 51.99
N SER A 40 -11.63 1.31 51.90
CA SER A 40 -10.74 1.87 52.93
C SER A 40 -9.98 3.10 52.38
N SER A 41 -10.30 4.22 52.87
CA SER A 41 -9.72 5.18 53.81
C SER A 41 -8.64 6.12 53.30
N LYS A 42 -8.97 7.43 53.44
CA LYS A 42 -8.27 8.55 54.10
C LYS A 42 -7.11 9.20 53.34
N GLU A 43 -6.90 10.48 53.29
CA GLU A 43 -7.28 11.73 53.99
C GLU A 43 -6.68 12.86 53.15
N LYS A 44 -7.27 13.96 52.97
CA LYS A 44 -7.54 15.26 53.65
C LYS A 44 -6.85 16.46 52.92
N LYS A 45 -7.69 17.45 52.65
CA LYS A 45 -7.56 18.93 52.83
C LYS A 45 -6.38 19.66 52.17
N GLU A 46 -6.49 20.87 51.61
CA GLU A 46 -7.24 22.10 52.01
C GLU A 46 -7.18 23.11 50.83
N GLU A 47 -8.28 23.80 50.64
CA GLU A 47 -8.59 25.18 50.29
C GLU A 47 -7.44 26.18 50.12
N THR A 48 -7.54 27.08 49.10
CA THR A 48 -7.88 28.50 49.31
C THR A 48 -7.98 29.30 47.97
N SER A 49 -9.13 29.90 47.80
CA SER A 49 -9.48 31.26 47.32
C SER A 49 -8.91 31.86 46.03
N ALA A 50 -9.87 32.32 45.24
CA ALA A 50 -9.78 33.31 44.15
C ALA A 50 -9.36 34.71 44.65
N PRO A 51 -9.05 35.70 43.73
CA PRO A 51 -10.11 36.40 43.03
C PRO A 51 -9.79 36.91 41.58
N SER A 52 -10.86 36.97 40.81
CA SER A 52 -11.32 38.02 39.86
C SER A 52 -10.32 38.91 39.12
N SER A 53 -10.36 38.91 37.78
CA SER A 53 -10.66 40.11 36.99
C SER A 53 -10.81 39.88 35.49
N LYS A 54 -11.96 40.35 35.00
CA LYS A 54 -12.29 41.01 33.72
C LYS A 54 -12.21 40.25 32.40
N ALA A 55 -13.41 40.13 31.84
CA ALA A 55 -13.79 39.82 30.49
C ALA A 55 -13.10 40.69 29.41
N VAL A 56 -12.71 40.08 28.33
CA VAL A 56 -12.63 40.67 26.99
C VAL A 56 -13.36 39.76 26.05
N GLU A 57 -14.36 40.28 25.36
CA GLU A 57 -15.19 39.62 24.36
C GLU A 57 -14.35 39.07 23.18
N GLU A 58 -14.48 37.79 22.90
CA GLU A 58 -14.12 37.22 21.58
C GLU A 58 -15.34 37.23 20.65
N PRO A 59 -15.19 37.58 19.37
CA PRO A 59 -16.31 37.54 18.43
C PRO A 59 -16.58 36.07 18.00
N LYS A 60 -17.85 35.72 18.11
CA LYS A 60 -18.45 34.48 17.59
C LYS A 60 -18.11 34.25 16.14
N LEU A 61 -17.30 33.23 15.87
CA LEU A 61 -17.23 32.52 14.59
C LEU A 61 -17.96 31.20 14.77
N GLU A 62 -19.27 31.23 14.59
CA GLU A 62 -20.12 30.06 14.63
C GLU A 62 -20.57 29.63 13.22
N LYS A 63 -20.51 28.32 12.99
CA LYS A 63 -21.38 27.56 12.09
C LYS A 63 -21.21 27.79 10.58
N ARG A 64 -20.08 27.39 10.01
CA ARG A 64 -20.02 27.07 8.56
C ARG A 64 -19.35 25.72 8.19
N ALA A 65 -18.76 25.01 9.14
CA ALA A 65 -18.08 23.74 8.87
C ALA A 65 -19.00 22.49 8.87
N ASP A 66 -20.13 22.55 9.60
CA ASP A 66 -21.01 21.38 9.78
C ASP A 66 -21.98 21.11 8.61
N ASN A 67 -22.12 22.07 7.68
CA ASN A 67 -23.05 21.93 6.56
C ASN A 67 -22.38 21.39 5.27
N GLN A 68 -21.03 21.32 5.21
CA GLN A 68 -20.34 20.76 4.06
C GLN A 68 -20.12 19.23 4.17
N GLN A 69 -20.01 18.70 5.39
CA GLN A 69 -19.93 17.25 5.59
C GLN A 69 -21.27 16.55 5.38
N LYS A 70 -22.38 17.14 5.74
CA LYS A 70 -23.73 16.57 5.46
C LYS A 70 -24.12 16.59 3.99
N ASN A 71 -23.60 17.52 3.20
CA ASN A 71 -23.89 17.57 1.76
C ASN A 71 -23.05 16.61 0.93
N SER A 72 -21.88 16.14 1.42
CA SER A 72 -21.08 15.14 0.72
C SER A 72 -21.58 13.70 0.93
N GLU A 73 -22.28 13.44 2.03
CA GLU A 73 -22.94 12.13 2.25
C GLU A 73 -24.29 11.99 1.53
N GLN A 74 -24.98 13.11 1.27
CA GLN A 74 -26.28 13.08 0.55
C GLN A 74 -26.14 12.97 -0.97
N THR A 75 -24.97 13.23 -1.56
CA THR A 75 -24.77 13.13 -3.03
C THR A 75 -24.42 11.70 -3.47
N LEU A 76 -24.15 10.78 -2.57
CA LEU A 76 -23.86 9.37 -2.87
C LEU A 76 -25.05 8.44 -2.70
N SER A 77 -26.21 8.94 -2.25
CA SER A 77 -27.38 8.10 -1.91
C SER A 77 -28.47 8.04 -2.99
N ASN A 78 -28.24 8.65 -4.18
CA ASN A 78 -29.22 8.63 -5.27
C ASN A 78 -28.81 7.72 -6.44
N PHE A 79 -28.06 6.65 -6.17
CA PHE A 79 -28.04 5.54 -7.10
C PHE A 79 -29.23 4.65 -6.74
N ASP A 80 -30.25 4.65 -7.57
CA ASP A 80 -31.34 3.67 -7.49
C ASP A 80 -30.70 2.27 -7.40
N GLU A 81 -31.23 1.42 -6.48
CA GLU A 81 -30.78 0.02 -6.44
C GLU A 81 -30.94 -0.56 -7.86
N PRO A 82 -29.90 -1.25 -8.39
CA PRO A 82 -29.99 -1.83 -9.71
C PRO A 82 -31.21 -2.77 -9.72
N THR A 83 -32.24 -2.38 -10.42
CA THR A 83 -33.33 -3.28 -10.76
C THR A 83 -32.76 -4.28 -11.76
N ASP A 84 -32.94 -5.60 -11.51
CA ASP A 84 -32.57 -6.64 -12.47
C ASP A 84 -33.33 -6.40 -13.78
N LYS A 85 -32.70 -5.70 -14.71
CA LYS A 85 -33.21 -5.54 -16.07
C LYS A 85 -32.90 -6.81 -16.84
N GLU A 86 -33.72 -7.11 -17.84
CA GLU A 86 -33.49 -8.26 -18.73
C GLU A 86 -32.07 -8.19 -19.31
N GLY A 87 -31.25 -9.22 -19.04
CA GLY A 87 -29.84 -9.27 -19.43
C GLY A 87 -28.85 -8.80 -18.34
N GLU A 88 -29.29 -8.24 -17.24
CA GLU A 88 -28.43 -7.88 -16.10
C GLU A 88 -28.40 -9.01 -15.06
N ARG A 89 -27.21 -9.25 -14.49
CA ARG A 89 -27.02 -10.19 -13.38
C ARG A 89 -26.34 -9.48 -12.22
N SER A 90 -27.06 -9.25 -11.16
CA SER A 90 -26.51 -8.73 -9.90
C SER A 90 -25.85 -9.85 -9.08
N VAL A 91 -24.61 -9.66 -8.67
CA VAL A 91 -23.89 -10.61 -7.82
C VAL A 91 -23.21 -9.84 -6.68
N PRO A 92 -23.48 -10.20 -5.42
CA PRO A 92 -22.85 -9.56 -4.28
C PRO A 92 -21.31 -9.70 -4.32
N MET A 93 -20.59 -8.62 -4.01
CA MET A 93 -19.13 -8.66 -3.88
C MET A 93 -18.73 -9.51 -2.67
N SER A 94 -17.74 -10.40 -2.84
CA SER A 94 -17.15 -11.13 -1.72
C SER A 94 -16.54 -10.18 -0.69
N LYS A 95 -16.48 -10.57 0.59
CA LYS A 95 -15.86 -9.78 1.67
C LYS A 95 -14.40 -9.38 1.33
N LEU A 96 -13.66 -10.29 0.71
CA LEU A 96 -12.30 -10.01 0.24
C LEU A 96 -12.29 -8.87 -0.80
N ARG A 97 -13.17 -8.95 -1.82
CA ARG A 97 -13.26 -7.90 -2.86
C ARG A 97 -13.68 -6.55 -2.29
N GLN A 98 -14.62 -6.54 -1.36
CA GLN A 98 -15.03 -5.30 -0.65
C GLN A 98 -13.85 -4.68 0.11
N THR A 99 -13.04 -5.50 0.79
CA THR A 99 -11.85 -5.04 1.52
C THR A 99 -10.79 -4.48 0.57
N ILE A 100 -10.54 -5.15 -0.55
CA ILE A 100 -9.60 -4.68 -1.59
C ILE A 100 -10.08 -3.34 -2.16
N ALA A 101 -11.36 -3.24 -2.55
CA ALA A 101 -11.94 -2.03 -3.13
C ALA A 101 -11.80 -0.83 -2.18
N ARG A 102 -12.10 -1.03 -0.89
CA ARG A 102 -11.93 0.01 0.14
C ARG A 102 -10.47 0.46 0.24
N ARG A 103 -9.53 -0.47 0.41
CA ARG A 103 -8.09 -0.15 0.53
C ARG A 103 -7.55 0.61 -0.68
N LEU A 104 -7.94 0.21 -1.90
CA LEU A 104 -7.52 0.90 -3.12
C LEU A 104 -8.09 2.32 -3.17
N LYS A 105 -9.36 2.50 -2.79
CA LYS A 105 -10.00 3.80 -2.76
C LYS A 105 -9.40 4.70 -1.68
N ASP A 106 -9.11 4.14 -0.49
CA ASP A 106 -8.44 4.85 0.60
C ASP A 106 -7.06 5.34 0.17
N ALA A 107 -6.27 4.51 -0.53
CA ALA A 107 -4.96 4.89 -1.07
C ALA A 107 -5.07 6.10 -2.02
N GLN A 108 -6.02 6.08 -2.97
CA GLN A 108 -6.23 7.18 -3.90
C GLN A 108 -6.77 8.46 -3.24
N ASN A 109 -7.60 8.33 -2.21
CA ASN A 109 -8.18 9.48 -1.51
C ASN A 109 -7.19 10.13 -0.54
N THR A 110 -6.24 9.35 0.01
CA THR A 110 -5.28 9.83 1.02
C THR A 110 -4.03 10.43 0.40
N ALA A 111 -3.51 9.84 -0.67
CA ALA A 111 -2.27 10.24 -1.30
C ALA A 111 -2.51 11.13 -2.53
N ALA A 112 -1.62 12.11 -2.75
CA ALA A 112 -1.55 12.87 -3.99
C ALA A 112 -0.72 12.08 -5.03
N ILE A 113 -1.32 11.02 -5.61
CA ILE A 113 -0.59 10.10 -6.48
C ILE A 113 -0.28 10.75 -7.82
N LEU A 114 1.02 10.80 -8.15
CA LEU A 114 1.53 11.16 -9.46
C LEU A 114 2.36 10.01 -10.02
N THR A 115 2.47 9.90 -11.35
CA THR A 115 3.29 8.88 -12.00
C THR A 115 4.22 9.53 -13.01
N THR A 116 5.50 9.16 -12.96
CA THR A 116 6.49 9.49 -13.98
C THR A 116 6.99 8.21 -14.67
N PHE A 117 7.46 8.35 -15.90
CA PHE A 117 7.85 7.21 -16.74
C PHE A 117 9.29 7.37 -17.26
N ASN A 118 9.95 6.25 -17.50
CA ASN A 118 11.19 6.18 -18.24
C ASN A 118 11.22 4.87 -19.05
N GLU A 119 12.14 4.77 -19.97
CA GLU A 119 12.39 3.55 -20.74
C GLU A 119 13.78 3.00 -20.46
N VAL A 120 13.90 1.67 -20.43
CA VAL A 120 15.14 0.95 -20.12
C VAL A 120 15.47 0.05 -21.32
N ASP A 121 16.71 0.11 -21.80
CA ASP A 121 17.25 -0.85 -22.77
C ASP A 121 17.62 -2.15 -22.05
N MET A 122 16.84 -3.20 -22.28
CA MET A 122 17.02 -4.49 -21.63
C MET A 122 18.10 -5.36 -22.25
N THR A 123 18.82 -4.88 -23.28
CA THR A 123 19.83 -5.66 -24.04
C THR A 123 20.88 -6.27 -23.11
N ALA A 124 21.42 -5.48 -22.19
CA ALA A 124 22.48 -5.95 -21.29
C ALA A 124 21.99 -7.06 -20.33
N ILE A 125 20.83 -6.86 -19.72
CA ILE A 125 20.21 -7.88 -18.84
C ILE A 125 19.90 -9.16 -19.61
N MET A 126 19.32 -9.04 -20.81
CA MET A 126 18.98 -10.20 -21.63
C MET A 126 20.23 -10.99 -22.08
N ALA A 127 21.28 -10.28 -22.48
CA ALA A 127 22.56 -10.90 -22.83
C ALA A 127 23.22 -11.60 -21.64
N LEU A 128 23.25 -10.93 -20.48
CA LEU A 128 23.82 -11.45 -19.23
C LEU A 128 23.08 -12.72 -18.78
N ARG A 129 21.74 -12.68 -18.77
CA ARG A 129 20.91 -13.86 -18.47
C ARG A 129 21.20 -14.99 -19.44
N LYS A 130 21.19 -14.74 -20.76
CA LYS A 130 21.50 -15.76 -21.77
C LYS A 130 22.86 -16.42 -21.51
N LYS A 131 23.88 -15.63 -21.17
CA LYS A 131 25.25 -16.10 -20.88
C LYS A 131 25.35 -16.95 -19.63
N GLN A 132 24.66 -16.54 -18.55
CA GLN A 132 24.86 -17.12 -17.22
C GLN A 132 23.78 -18.12 -16.80
N GLN A 133 22.63 -18.17 -17.47
CA GLN A 133 21.45 -18.93 -17.06
C GLN A 133 21.74 -20.40 -16.69
N ALA A 134 22.49 -21.11 -17.53
CA ALA A 134 22.77 -22.53 -17.29
C ALA A 134 23.66 -22.76 -16.07
N ALA A 135 24.73 -21.98 -15.95
CA ALA A 135 25.64 -22.04 -14.80
C ALA A 135 24.94 -21.64 -13.50
N PHE A 136 24.16 -20.56 -13.56
CA PHE A 136 23.40 -20.04 -12.42
C PHE A 136 22.38 -21.08 -11.94
N GLN A 137 21.60 -21.68 -12.85
CA GLN A 137 20.61 -22.70 -12.49
C GLN A 137 21.26 -23.95 -11.91
N LYS A 138 22.43 -24.39 -12.48
CA LYS A 138 23.20 -25.53 -11.95
C LYS A 138 23.73 -25.24 -10.53
N LYS A 139 24.21 -24.01 -10.27
CA LYS A 139 24.79 -23.59 -8.98
C LYS A 139 23.73 -23.37 -7.89
N HIS A 140 22.62 -22.73 -8.25
CA HIS A 140 21.65 -22.20 -7.27
C HIS A 140 20.31 -22.94 -7.25
N GLY A 141 20.02 -23.81 -8.23
CA GLY A 141 18.78 -24.57 -8.33
C GLY A 141 17.57 -23.76 -8.82
N VAL A 142 17.77 -22.48 -9.16
CA VAL A 142 16.71 -21.56 -9.64
C VAL A 142 17.16 -20.85 -10.92
N LYS A 143 16.20 -20.43 -11.75
CA LYS A 143 16.49 -19.62 -12.92
C LYS A 143 16.84 -18.19 -12.53
N LEU A 144 17.76 -17.56 -13.25
CA LEU A 144 18.04 -16.12 -13.12
C LEU A 144 16.90 -15.34 -13.78
N GLY A 145 15.99 -14.83 -12.98
CA GLY A 145 14.86 -14.02 -13.41
C GLY A 145 15.25 -12.56 -13.67
N ILE A 146 14.34 -11.77 -14.20
CA ILE A 146 14.53 -10.33 -14.39
C ILE A 146 14.25 -9.60 -13.06
N MET A 147 13.37 -10.15 -12.22
CA MET A 147 12.90 -9.48 -11.02
C MET A 147 14.02 -9.22 -10.02
N SER A 148 14.97 -10.13 -9.86
CA SER A 148 16.11 -9.94 -8.95
C SER A 148 16.99 -8.74 -9.32
N PHE A 149 17.16 -8.47 -10.62
CA PHE A 149 17.87 -7.26 -11.06
C PHE A 149 17.13 -5.99 -10.66
N PHE A 150 15.80 -5.97 -10.84
CA PHE A 150 14.99 -4.82 -10.46
C PHE A 150 14.95 -4.62 -8.93
N VAL A 151 14.82 -5.68 -8.15
CA VAL A 151 14.86 -5.59 -6.68
C VAL A 151 16.20 -5.00 -6.22
N LYS A 152 17.34 -5.51 -6.72
CA LYS A 152 18.67 -5.00 -6.35
C LYS A 152 18.89 -3.56 -6.80
N ALA A 153 18.50 -3.22 -8.03
CA ALA A 153 18.59 -1.87 -8.55
C ALA A 153 17.73 -0.89 -7.72
N CYS A 154 16.47 -1.28 -7.38
CA CYS A 154 15.63 -0.47 -6.51
C CYS A 154 16.27 -0.25 -5.14
N VAL A 155 16.76 -1.30 -4.48
CA VAL A 155 17.44 -1.18 -3.19
C VAL A 155 18.63 -0.22 -3.25
N GLN A 156 19.44 -0.30 -4.31
CA GLN A 156 20.57 0.61 -4.49
C GLN A 156 20.08 2.07 -4.61
N VAL A 157 19.08 2.33 -5.45
CA VAL A 157 18.56 3.70 -5.65
C VAL A 157 17.82 4.21 -4.40
N LEU A 158 17.11 3.36 -3.66
CA LEU A 158 16.45 3.72 -2.41
C LEU A 158 17.46 4.11 -1.30
N LYS A 159 18.68 3.56 -1.34
CA LYS A 159 19.78 4.02 -0.46
C LYS A 159 20.29 5.41 -0.84
N GLU A 160 20.28 5.75 -2.14
CA GLU A 160 20.70 7.06 -2.65
C GLU A 160 19.61 8.14 -2.44
N LEU A 161 18.32 7.73 -2.43
CA LEU A 161 17.14 8.60 -2.32
C LEU A 161 16.23 8.12 -1.18
N PRO A 162 16.61 8.36 0.09
CA PRO A 162 15.89 7.83 1.25
C PRO A 162 14.46 8.35 1.39
N GLU A 163 14.11 9.48 0.78
CA GLU A 163 12.75 10.02 0.78
C GLU A 163 11.75 9.06 0.13
N ILE A 164 12.20 8.28 -0.89
CA ILE A 164 11.34 7.32 -1.58
C ILE A 164 11.11 6.06 -0.72
N ASN A 165 12.01 5.78 0.24
CA ASN A 165 11.88 4.69 1.21
C ASN A 165 11.35 5.18 2.57
N SER A 166 10.38 6.06 2.55
CA SER A 166 9.78 6.66 3.74
C SER A 166 8.27 6.60 3.72
N GLU A 167 7.62 6.97 4.80
CA GLU A 167 6.15 7.05 4.91
C GLU A 167 5.73 8.27 5.71
N ILE A 168 4.50 8.72 5.48
CA ILE A 168 3.87 9.78 6.28
C ILE A 168 3.10 9.11 7.42
N PHE A 169 3.39 9.51 8.65
CA PHE A 169 2.63 9.14 9.83
C PHE A 169 2.24 10.42 10.59
N GLU A 170 0.95 10.73 10.58
CA GLU A 170 0.42 12.00 11.09
C GLU A 170 1.11 13.20 10.42
N ASP A 171 1.83 14.02 11.17
CA ASP A 171 2.62 15.19 10.75
C ASP A 171 4.12 14.89 10.56
N LYS A 172 4.52 13.60 10.59
CA LYS A 172 5.92 13.17 10.57
C LYS A 172 6.23 12.37 9.33
N ILE A 173 7.47 12.49 8.87
CA ILE A 173 8.07 11.61 7.85
C ILE A 173 8.92 10.56 8.57
N ILE A 174 8.62 9.28 8.34
CA ILE A 174 9.36 8.15 8.90
C ILE A 174 10.28 7.59 7.80
N TYR A 175 11.58 7.87 7.89
CA TYR A 175 12.61 7.29 7.02
C TYR A 175 12.96 5.88 7.49
N LYS A 176 13.03 4.94 6.54
CA LYS A 176 13.33 3.53 6.83
C LYS A 176 14.72 3.18 6.32
N ASN A 177 15.62 2.74 7.21
CA ASN A 177 16.99 2.34 6.88
C ASN A 177 17.10 0.82 6.64
N TYR A 178 16.01 0.18 6.21
CA TYR A 178 15.92 -1.21 5.81
C TYR A 178 15.03 -1.30 4.57
N PHE A 179 15.19 -2.38 3.79
CA PHE A 179 14.56 -2.49 2.48
C PHE A 179 13.76 -3.78 2.36
N ASP A 180 12.51 -3.70 2.73
CA ASP A 180 11.53 -4.77 2.65
C ASP A 180 10.68 -4.54 1.38
N ILE A 181 10.99 -5.29 0.32
CA ILE A 181 10.43 -5.04 -1.01
C ILE A 181 9.21 -5.90 -1.27
N GLY A 182 8.06 -5.26 -1.45
CA GLY A 182 6.85 -5.90 -1.91
C GLY A 182 6.93 -6.26 -3.39
N VAL A 183 6.60 -7.50 -3.74
CA VAL A 183 6.53 -7.94 -5.14
C VAL A 183 5.11 -8.38 -5.44
N ALA A 184 4.46 -7.68 -6.38
CA ALA A 184 3.09 -8.00 -6.78
C ALA A 184 3.04 -9.33 -7.53
N ILE A 185 2.25 -10.28 -7.03
CA ILE A 185 2.07 -11.62 -7.58
C ILE A 185 0.59 -11.85 -7.87
N GLY A 186 0.27 -12.23 -9.11
CA GLY A 186 -1.08 -12.66 -9.47
C GLY A 186 -1.34 -14.07 -8.96
N SER A 187 -2.48 -14.27 -8.30
CA SER A 187 -2.97 -15.57 -7.86
C SER A 187 -4.40 -15.78 -8.36
N GLU A 188 -4.91 -17.02 -8.28
CA GLU A 188 -6.31 -17.32 -8.63
C GLU A 188 -7.34 -16.49 -7.85
N LYS A 189 -7.00 -16.04 -6.65
CA LYS A 189 -7.86 -15.19 -5.79
C LYS A 189 -7.68 -13.69 -6.04
N GLY A 190 -6.75 -13.30 -6.90
CA GLY A 190 -6.43 -11.92 -7.22
C GLY A 190 -4.97 -11.56 -6.98
N LEU A 191 -4.67 -10.26 -7.04
CA LEU A 191 -3.34 -9.72 -6.84
C LEU A 191 -3.01 -9.64 -5.34
N VAL A 192 -1.84 -10.17 -4.95
CA VAL A 192 -1.26 -10.05 -3.61
C VAL A 192 0.13 -9.45 -3.71
N VAL A 193 0.59 -8.78 -2.64
CA VAL A 193 1.91 -8.13 -2.62
C VAL A 193 2.70 -8.65 -1.41
N PRO A 194 3.23 -9.88 -1.49
CA PRO A 194 4.10 -10.40 -0.46
C PRO A 194 5.46 -9.68 -0.42
N ILE A 195 6.13 -9.75 0.72
CA ILE A 195 7.30 -8.94 1.04
C ILE A 195 8.57 -9.80 1.09
N ILE A 196 9.58 -9.40 0.32
CA ILE A 196 10.95 -9.89 0.42
C ILE A 196 11.65 -9.05 1.50
N ARG A 197 12.05 -9.71 2.60
CA ARG A 197 12.66 -9.05 3.74
C ARG A 197 14.15 -8.82 3.56
N ASN A 198 14.63 -7.68 4.07
CA ASN A 198 16.06 -7.32 4.08
C ASN A 198 16.71 -7.53 2.72
N ALA A 199 16.06 -7.05 1.65
CA ALA A 199 16.46 -7.27 0.27
C ALA A 199 17.87 -6.75 -0.03
N GLU A 200 18.38 -5.81 0.76
CA GLU A 200 19.74 -5.27 0.69
C GLU A 200 20.84 -6.31 0.97
N ASN A 201 20.52 -7.37 1.71
CA ASN A 201 21.46 -8.42 2.11
C ASN A 201 21.37 -9.67 1.22
N LEU A 202 20.41 -9.71 0.27
CA LEU A 202 20.15 -10.88 -0.54
C LEU A 202 20.91 -10.84 -1.88
N THR A 203 21.42 -12.01 -2.28
CA THR A 203 21.93 -12.23 -3.63
C THR A 203 20.79 -12.37 -4.65
N ASN A 204 21.10 -12.28 -5.94
CA ASN A 204 20.11 -12.54 -7.01
C ASN A 204 19.44 -13.92 -6.85
N ALA A 205 20.21 -14.94 -6.47
CA ALA A 205 19.69 -16.29 -6.28
C ALA A 205 18.70 -16.38 -5.10
N GLU A 206 18.98 -15.74 -4.00
CA GLU A 206 18.10 -15.71 -2.83
C GLU A 206 16.82 -14.93 -3.09
N ILE A 207 16.90 -13.80 -3.81
CA ILE A 207 15.73 -13.05 -4.24
C ILE A 207 14.82 -13.91 -5.11
N GLU A 208 15.36 -14.60 -6.15
CA GLU A 208 14.57 -15.46 -7.01
C GLU A 208 13.95 -16.65 -6.25
N LYS A 209 14.67 -17.25 -5.28
CA LYS A 209 14.11 -18.29 -4.38
C LYS A 209 12.96 -17.76 -3.54
N ASN A 210 13.12 -16.58 -2.94
CA ASN A 210 12.08 -15.94 -2.15
C ASN A 210 10.82 -15.67 -3.01
N ILE A 211 11.00 -15.18 -4.25
CA ILE A 211 9.87 -14.92 -5.15
C ILE A 211 9.13 -16.22 -5.47
N ILE A 212 9.85 -17.32 -5.76
CA ILE A 212 9.23 -18.62 -6.04
C ILE A 212 8.50 -19.18 -4.82
N ASP A 213 9.07 -19.07 -3.62
CA ASP A 213 8.43 -19.51 -2.37
C ASP A 213 7.15 -18.71 -2.11
N LEU A 214 7.23 -17.38 -2.20
CA LEU A 214 6.09 -16.49 -1.99
C LEU A 214 4.99 -16.72 -3.04
N ALA A 215 5.36 -16.94 -4.30
CA ALA A 215 4.40 -17.27 -5.37
C ALA A 215 3.72 -18.63 -5.10
N THR A 216 4.48 -19.61 -4.65
CA THR A 216 3.94 -20.94 -4.28
C THR A 216 2.97 -20.81 -3.11
N LYS A 217 3.33 -20.06 -2.07
CA LYS A 217 2.46 -19.78 -0.93
C LYS A 217 1.20 -19.02 -1.34
N ALA A 218 1.30 -18.06 -2.28
CA ALA A 218 0.16 -17.32 -2.81
C ALA A 218 -0.83 -18.25 -3.52
N ASN A 219 -0.35 -19.09 -4.42
CA ASN A 219 -1.19 -20.02 -5.17
C ASN A 219 -1.78 -21.16 -4.31
N THR A 220 -1.09 -21.57 -3.25
CA THR A 220 -1.57 -22.59 -2.31
C THR A 220 -2.34 -22.03 -1.11
N ASN A 221 -2.61 -20.72 -1.07
CA ASN A 221 -3.29 -20.02 0.04
C ASN A 221 -2.58 -20.17 1.40
N LYS A 222 -1.26 -20.23 1.41
CA LYS A 222 -0.42 -20.40 2.61
C LYS A 222 0.32 -19.12 3.00
N LEU A 223 0.01 -17.97 2.38
CA LEU A 223 0.56 -16.69 2.80
C LEU A 223 0.06 -16.34 4.20
N ALA A 224 0.97 -16.06 5.12
CA ALA A 224 0.68 -15.57 6.45
C ALA A 224 0.61 -14.03 6.45
N MET A 225 -0.02 -13.43 7.47
CA MET A 225 -0.08 -11.97 7.60
C MET A 225 1.30 -11.33 7.63
N LYS A 226 2.29 -11.98 8.24
CA LYS A 226 3.69 -11.53 8.23
C LYS A 226 4.30 -11.43 6.83
N ASP A 227 3.83 -12.23 5.87
CA ASP A 227 4.33 -12.21 4.50
C ASP A 227 3.74 -11.02 3.69
N LEU A 228 2.67 -10.38 4.18
CA LEU A 228 1.89 -9.36 3.49
C LEU A 228 1.97 -7.95 4.14
N SER A 229 2.64 -7.81 5.27
CA SER A 229 2.68 -6.55 6.03
C SER A 229 4.10 -6.01 6.19
N GLY A 230 4.25 -4.67 6.33
CA GLY A 230 5.52 -4.03 6.70
C GLY A 230 6.51 -3.84 5.56
N GLY A 231 6.10 -3.89 4.30
CA GLY A 231 6.95 -3.53 3.16
C GLY A 231 7.27 -2.04 3.13
N THR A 232 8.44 -1.67 2.59
CA THR A 232 8.87 -0.28 2.49
C THR A 232 8.71 0.32 1.11
N PHE A 233 8.76 -0.51 0.07
CA PHE A 233 8.59 -0.16 -1.34
C PHE A 233 7.97 -1.35 -2.08
N SER A 234 7.28 -1.13 -3.18
CA SER A 234 6.66 -2.21 -3.96
C SER A 234 7.09 -2.20 -5.41
N ILE A 235 7.17 -3.40 -6.03
CA ILE A 235 7.40 -3.59 -7.45
C ILE A 235 6.23 -4.40 -8.01
N THR A 236 5.62 -3.92 -9.10
CA THR A 236 4.57 -4.64 -9.83
C THR A 236 4.98 -4.87 -11.27
N ASN A 237 4.69 -6.06 -11.82
CA ASN A 237 5.03 -6.43 -13.19
C ASN A 237 3.76 -6.69 -14.00
N GLY A 238 3.28 -5.66 -14.70
CA GLY A 238 2.19 -5.78 -15.66
C GLY A 238 2.61 -6.40 -17.01
N GLY A 239 3.91 -6.46 -17.29
CA GLY A 239 4.45 -6.97 -18.56
C GLY A 239 4.17 -8.45 -18.78
N VAL A 240 4.04 -9.26 -17.72
CA VAL A 240 3.64 -10.67 -17.79
C VAL A 240 2.23 -10.86 -18.37
N TYR A 241 1.39 -9.81 -18.32
CA TYR A 241 0.05 -9.79 -18.90
C TYR A 241 -0.02 -9.00 -20.21
N GLY A 242 1.13 -8.54 -20.73
CA GLY A 242 1.21 -7.77 -21.98
C GLY A 242 1.01 -6.26 -21.83
N SER A 243 0.99 -5.71 -20.61
CA SER A 243 0.85 -4.27 -20.42
C SER A 243 2.05 -3.52 -21.01
N MET A 244 1.79 -2.54 -21.86
CA MET A 244 2.82 -1.65 -22.40
C MET A 244 3.21 -0.58 -21.36
N MET A 245 2.25 -0.01 -20.67
CA MET A 245 2.43 1.08 -19.69
C MET A 245 1.19 1.18 -18.79
N SER A 246 1.38 1.45 -17.51
CA SER A 246 0.31 1.66 -16.53
C SER A 246 0.76 2.62 -15.42
N THR A 247 -0.21 3.15 -14.69
CA THR A 247 -0.02 3.99 -13.50
C THR A 247 -0.43 3.20 -12.27
N PRO A 248 0.48 2.44 -11.63
CA PRO A 248 0.13 1.60 -10.48
C PRO A 248 -0.32 2.45 -9.29
N ILE A 249 -1.27 1.93 -8.52
CA ILE A 249 -1.71 2.54 -7.27
C ILE A 249 -0.69 2.16 -6.18
N ILE A 250 -0.26 3.13 -5.38
CA ILE A 250 0.66 2.88 -4.26
C ILE A 250 0.01 1.94 -3.22
N ASN A 251 0.84 1.23 -2.47
CA ASN A 251 0.39 0.32 -1.39
C ASN A 251 0.66 0.96 -0.02
N PRO A 252 -0.30 1.69 0.59
CA PRO A 252 -0.06 2.37 1.86
C PRO A 252 0.40 1.40 2.96
N PRO A 253 1.28 1.86 3.88
CA PRO A 253 1.76 3.23 4.09
C PRO A 253 2.97 3.62 3.22
N GLN A 254 3.37 2.80 2.25
CA GLN A 254 4.48 3.08 1.33
C GLN A 254 4.21 4.35 0.52
N SER A 255 5.28 5.09 0.20
CA SER A 255 5.19 6.34 -0.56
C SER A 255 5.32 6.16 -2.07
N ALA A 256 5.81 5.01 -2.54
CA ALA A 256 6.01 4.77 -3.97
C ALA A 256 5.91 3.29 -4.37
N ILE A 257 5.69 3.06 -5.66
CA ILE A 257 5.64 1.75 -6.30
C ILE A 257 6.24 1.84 -7.71
N LEU A 258 7.10 0.88 -8.05
CA LEU A 258 7.65 0.72 -9.39
C LEU A 258 6.76 -0.22 -10.22
N GLY A 259 6.34 0.25 -11.40
CA GLY A 259 5.69 -0.56 -12.43
C GLY A 259 6.70 -1.01 -13.50
N MET A 260 6.75 -2.31 -13.74
CA MET A 260 7.45 -2.94 -14.86
C MET A 260 6.44 -3.34 -15.92
N HIS A 261 6.87 -3.30 -17.18
CA HIS A 261 5.97 -3.56 -18.31
C HIS A 261 6.59 -4.55 -19.32
N SER A 262 5.90 -4.75 -20.43
CA SER A 262 6.34 -5.65 -21.49
C SER A 262 7.68 -5.22 -22.09
N ILE A 263 8.55 -6.21 -22.38
CA ILE A 263 9.75 -5.98 -23.18
C ILE A 263 9.36 -6.10 -24.64
N ILE A 264 9.53 -5.01 -25.40
CA ILE A 264 9.12 -4.93 -26.82
C ILE A 264 10.32 -4.51 -27.63
N GLU A 265 10.60 -5.24 -28.71
CA GLU A 265 11.62 -4.83 -29.68
C GLU A 265 11.15 -3.58 -30.42
N ARG A 266 11.94 -2.49 -30.33
CA ARG A 266 11.63 -1.20 -30.94
C ARG A 266 12.86 -0.60 -31.60
N PRO A 267 12.68 0.15 -32.72
CA PRO A 267 13.74 0.94 -33.30
C PRO A 267 14.04 2.15 -32.39
N ILE A 268 15.29 2.28 -31.98
CA ILE A 268 15.79 3.42 -31.21
C ILE A 268 17.02 4.03 -31.87
N ALA A 269 17.29 5.29 -31.57
CA ALA A 269 18.49 5.98 -32.04
C ALA A 269 19.65 5.74 -31.06
N VAL A 270 20.70 5.05 -31.51
CA VAL A 270 21.94 4.85 -30.76
C VAL A 270 23.12 5.34 -31.58
N LYS A 271 23.85 6.35 -31.09
CA LYS A 271 25.01 6.95 -31.78
C LYS A 271 24.70 7.31 -33.24
N ASN A 272 23.56 8.00 -33.43
CA ASN A 272 23.03 8.45 -34.75
C ASN A 272 22.70 7.32 -35.73
N LYS A 273 22.48 6.10 -35.24
CA LYS A 273 22.00 4.97 -36.05
C LYS A 273 20.71 4.42 -35.48
N VAL A 274 19.80 4.01 -36.35
CA VAL A 274 18.60 3.29 -35.93
C VAL A 274 18.97 1.83 -35.68
N VAL A 275 18.69 1.35 -34.46
CA VAL A 275 18.94 -0.06 -34.06
C VAL A 275 17.70 -0.62 -33.38
N ILE A 276 17.47 -1.93 -33.53
CA ILE A 276 16.41 -2.62 -32.79
C ILE A 276 16.92 -3.02 -31.42
N ARG A 277 16.17 -2.68 -30.39
CA ARG A 277 16.49 -2.97 -28.99
C ARG A 277 15.25 -3.48 -28.23
N PRO A 278 15.42 -4.42 -27.30
CA PRO A 278 14.37 -4.82 -26.37
C PRO A 278 14.19 -3.72 -25.31
N MET A 279 13.11 -2.93 -25.45
CA MET A 279 12.82 -1.78 -24.59
C MET A 279 11.72 -2.13 -23.60
N MET A 280 11.85 -1.67 -22.37
CA MET A 280 10.82 -1.74 -21.33
C MET A 280 10.48 -0.35 -20.84
N TYR A 281 9.19 -0.01 -20.77
CA TYR A 281 8.75 1.12 -19.97
C TYR A 281 8.75 0.79 -18.49
N THR A 282 9.24 1.72 -17.68
CA THR A 282 9.14 1.71 -16.23
C THR A 282 8.31 2.90 -15.76
N ALA A 283 7.49 2.70 -14.76
CA ALA A 283 6.65 3.74 -14.15
C ALA A 283 6.96 3.81 -12.65
N LEU A 284 7.15 5.01 -12.12
CA LEU A 284 7.15 5.25 -10.68
C LEU A 284 5.91 6.04 -10.32
N SER A 285 4.98 5.41 -9.61
CA SER A 285 3.89 6.13 -8.94
C SER A 285 4.30 6.45 -7.53
N TYR A 286 4.03 7.67 -7.08
CA TYR A 286 4.50 8.18 -5.79
C TYR A 286 3.53 9.18 -5.19
N ASP A 287 3.58 9.33 -3.87
CA ASP A 287 2.82 10.33 -3.13
C ASP A 287 3.54 11.69 -3.22
N HIS A 288 2.97 12.61 -4.00
CA HIS A 288 3.58 13.93 -4.24
C HIS A 288 3.56 14.85 -3.01
N ARG A 289 2.91 14.44 -1.93
CA ARG A 289 3.01 15.14 -0.63
C ARG A 289 4.39 14.94 0.02
N LEU A 290 5.11 13.87 -0.37
CA LEU A 290 6.40 13.47 0.20
C LEU A 290 7.54 13.49 -0.81
N ILE A 291 7.29 13.03 -2.02
CA ILE A 291 8.29 12.88 -3.08
C ILE A 291 8.00 13.92 -4.17
N ASP A 292 8.98 14.73 -4.51
CA ASP A 292 8.86 15.71 -5.59
C ASP A 292 9.18 15.10 -6.97
N GLY A 293 8.87 15.85 -8.04
CA GLY A 293 9.12 15.40 -9.41
C GLY A 293 10.59 15.17 -9.72
N LYS A 294 11.51 15.95 -9.13
CA LYS A 294 12.95 15.78 -9.31
C LYS A 294 13.43 14.45 -8.72
N GLN A 295 13.02 14.14 -7.50
CA GLN A 295 13.37 12.89 -6.81
C GLN A 295 12.82 11.68 -7.58
N ALA A 296 11.56 11.74 -8.01
CA ALA A 296 10.92 10.66 -8.76
C ALA A 296 11.58 10.40 -10.12
N VAL A 297 11.90 11.45 -10.87
CA VAL A 297 12.61 11.34 -12.16
C VAL A 297 14.04 10.84 -11.94
N THR A 298 14.74 11.36 -10.93
CA THR A 298 16.10 10.91 -10.58
C THR A 298 16.13 9.43 -10.25
N PHE A 299 15.12 8.94 -9.50
CA PHE A 299 14.98 7.50 -9.20
C PHE A 299 14.96 6.66 -10.47
N LEU A 300 14.11 7.00 -11.44
CA LEU A 300 14.02 6.24 -12.69
C LEU A 300 15.27 6.36 -13.57
N VAL A 301 15.94 7.51 -13.57
CA VAL A 301 17.22 7.69 -14.28
C VAL A 301 18.31 6.80 -13.67
N ARG A 302 18.46 6.82 -12.35
CA ARG A 302 19.42 5.95 -11.64
C ARG A 302 19.11 4.48 -11.81
N LEU A 303 17.83 4.11 -11.71
CA LEU A 303 17.36 2.75 -11.96
C LEU A 303 17.74 2.27 -13.35
N LYS A 304 17.49 3.10 -14.39
CA LYS A 304 17.87 2.83 -15.77
C LYS A 304 19.37 2.59 -15.92
N GLU A 305 20.21 3.48 -15.38
CA GLU A 305 21.66 3.36 -15.43
C GLU A 305 22.17 2.03 -14.85
N ILE A 306 21.63 1.60 -13.71
CA ILE A 306 22.00 0.33 -13.07
C ILE A 306 21.54 -0.88 -13.90
N LEU A 307 20.33 -0.82 -14.47
CA LEU A 307 19.76 -1.91 -15.26
C LEU A 307 20.44 -2.04 -16.65
N GLU A 308 20.92 -0.96 -17.21
CA GLU A 308 21.65 -0.95 -18.49
C GLU A 308 23.13 -1.39 -18.34
N ASP A 309 23.70 -1.39 -17.11
CA ASP A 309 25.02 -1.98 -16.76
C ASP A 309 24.87 -2.98 -15.59
N PRO A 310 24.18 -4.13 -15.81
CA PRO A 310 23.81 -5.04 -14.74
C PRO A 310 24.98 -5.88 -14.25
N LYS A 311 24.99 -6.13 -12.91
CA LYS A 311 25.90 -7.07 -12.24
C LYS A 311 25.10 -8.23 -11.64
N VAL A 312 25.73 -9.40 -11.52
CA VAL A 312 25.17 -10.60 -10.87
C VAL A 312 26.14 -11.05 -9.80
N ASP A 313 25.62 -11.32 -8.58
CA ASP A 313 26.38 -11.83 -7.43
C ASP A 313 26.47 -13.36 -7.43
#